data_db72269317e1ea9983e18c4874f9a4bf
#
_entry.id   db72269317e1ea9983e18c4874f9a4bf
#
_cell.length_a   1.000
_cell.length_b   1.000
_cell.length_c   1.000
_cell.angle_alpha   90.00
_cell.angle_beta   90.00
_cell.angle_gamma   90.00
#
_symmetry.space_group_name_H-M   'P 1'
#
loop_
_entity.id
_entity.type
_entity.pdbx_description
1 polymer ?
#
loop_
_entity_poly.entity_id
_entity_poly.type
_entity_poly.pdbx_seq_one_letter_code
_entity_poly.pdbx_strand_id
1 'polypeptide(L)'
;MNELAKDLGVKVKFVPAEWKTIVAGITADRYDISTSVTKTPKRAEVAGFTATYYKYATVPLVLKKNLKKFSTWESLNNSSVTIATTLGTSQEEKA
;
A
#
# COMPACT_ATOMS: atom_id res chain seq x y z
N MET A 1 0.98 10.19 -13.30
CA MET A 1 0.10 11.35 -12.96
C MET A 1 0.22 12.51 -13.96
N ASN A 2 1.41 12.86 -14.42
CA ASN A 2 1.56 13.96 -15.41
C ASN A 2 0.81 13.69 -16.73
N GLU A 3 0.83 12.45 -17.26
CA GLU A 3 0.08 12.09 -18.47
C GLU A 3 -1.44 12.21 -18.23
N LEU A 4 -1.93 11.70 -17.11
CA LEU A 4 -3.36 11.84 -16.75
C LEU A 4 -3.77 13.31 -16.66
N ALA A 5 -2.96 14.16 -16.05
CA ALA A 5 -3.23 15.58 -15.94
C ALA A 5 -3.26 16.26 -17.30
N LYS A 6 -2.37 15.87 -18.22
CA LYS A 6 -2.33 16.35 -19.60
C LYS A 6 -3.61 15.97 -20.34
N ASP A 7 -4.07 14.72 -20.22
CA ASP A 7 -5.29 14.25 -20.85
C ASP A 7 -6.54 14.95 -20.30
N LEU A 8 -6.54 15.30 -19.03
CA LEU A 8 -7.62 16.03 -18.36
C LEU A 8 -7.52 17.57 -18.52
N GLY A 9 -6.44 18.09 -19.09
CA GLY A 9 -6.22 19.53 -19.24
C GLY A 9 -6.02 20.28 -17.92
N VAL A 10 -5.50 19.59 -16.88
CA VAL A 10 -5.29 20.15 -15.52
C VAL A 10 -3.81 20.16 -15.13
N LYS A 11 -3.47 20.90 -14.08
CA LYS A 11 -2.14 20.89 -13.48
C LYS A 11 -2.08 19.94 -12.28
N VAL A 12 -0.98 19.18 -12.15
CA VAL A 12 -0.74 18.34 -10.99
C VAL A 12 -0.14 19.14 -9.86
N LYS A 13 -0.68 18.97 -8.66
CA LYS A 13 -0.07 19.38 -7.40
C LYS A 13 0.19 18.15 -6.56
N PHE A 14 1.45 17.85 -6.28
CA PHE A 14 1.82 16.75 -5.39
C PHE A 14 1.72 17.19 -3.93
N VAL A 15 0.98 16.42 -3.13
CA VAL A 15 0.78 16.65 -1.69
C VAL A 15 1.43 15.49 -0.93
N PRO A 16 2.43 15.73 -0.05
CA PRO A 16 2.99 14.69 0.81
C PRO A 16 1.91 14.12 1.74
N ALA A 17 1.86 12.82 1.86
CA ALA A 17 0.92 12.11 2.73
C ALA A 17 1.59 10.90 3.39
N GLU A 18 1.15 10.56 4.60
CA GLU A 18 1.56 9.35 5.29
C GLU A 18 0.62 8.20 4.97
N TRP A 19 1.15 6.98 4.86
CA TRP A 19 0.35 5.79 4.56
C TRP A 19 -0.82 5.58 5.52
N LYS A 20 -0.60 5.81 6.81
CA LYS A 20 -1.62 5.69 7.85
C LYS A 20 -2.87 6.55 7.58
N THR A 21 -2.70 7.70 6.95
CA THR A 21 -3.77 8.70 6.75
C THR A 21 -4.15 8.89 5.29
N ILE A 22 -3.60 8.09 4.36
CA ILE A 22 -3.76 8.31 2.93
C ILE A 22 -5.22 8.20 2.47
N VAL A 23 -5.99 7.25 2.98
CA VAL A 23 -7.41 7.09 2.65
C VAL A 23 -8.25 8.18 3.32
N ALA A 24 -7.96 8.48 4.59
CA ALA A 24 -8.63 9.56 5.31
C ALA A 24 -8.40 10.94 4.67
N GLY A 25 -7.26 11.14 4.01
CA GLY A 25 -6.99 12.37 3.28
C GLY A 25 -7.87 12.56 2.06
N ILE A 26 -8.23 11.49 1.34
CA ILE A 26 -9.21 11.51 0.25
C ILE A 26 -10.59 11.90 0.79
N THR A 27 -11.06 11.23 1.86
CA THR A 27 -12.38 11.51 2.44
C THR A 27 -12.48 12.89 3.10
N ALA A 28 -11.36 13.47 3.51
CA ALA A 28 -11.26 14.82 4.08
C ALA A 28 -10.95 15.90 3.03
N ASP A 29 -11.01 15.56 1.75
CA ASP A 29 -10.82 16.49 0.62
C ASP A 29 -9.46 17.21 0.65
N ARG A 30 -8.42 16.54 1.18
CA ARG A 30 -7.05 17.09 1.21
C ARG A 30 -6.34 16.94 -0.13
N TYR A 31 -6.75 15.95 -0.92
CA TYR A 31 -6.28 15.66 -2.28
C TYR A 31 -7.32 14.81 -3.00
N ASP A 32 -7.39 14.95 -4.30
CA ASP A 32 -8.43 14.35 -5.15
C ASP A 32 -8.14 12.89 -5.49
N ILE A 33 -6.87 12.51 -5.60
CA ILE A 33 -6.45 11.18 -6.07
C ILE A 33 -5.18 10.72 -5.37
N SER A 34 -5.10 9.43 -5.09
CA SER A 34 -3.89 8.74 -4.63
C SER A 34 -3.59 7.54 -5.52
N THR A 35 -2.31 7.29 -5.77
CA THR A 35 -1.84 6.14 -6.57
C THR A 35 -1.24 5.05 -5.70
N SER A 36 -1.14 3.85 -6.26
CA SER A 36 -0.46 2.71 -5.62
C SER A 36 -1.09 2.22 -4.31
N VAL A 37 -2.34 2.57 -4.05
CA VAL A 37 -3.10 2.09 -2.89
C VAL A 37 -3.78 0.78 -3.23
N THR A 38 -3.48 -0.27 -2.46
CA THR A 38 -4.14 -1.58 -2.61
C THR A 38 -5.61 -1.47 -2.27
N LYS A 39 -6.49 -1.93 -3.16
CA LYS A 39 -7.92 -2.04 -2.89
C LYS A 39 -8.16 -3.14 -1.86
N THR A 40 -8.72 -2.78 -0.71
CA THR A 40 -9.23 -3.71 0.30
C THR A 40 -10.71 -3.45 0.53
N PRO A 41 -11.51 -4.43 1.03
CA PRO A 41 -12.92 -4.20 1.35
C PRO A 41 -13.12 -2.98 2.24
N LYS A 42 -12.37 -2.88 3.32
CA LYS A 42 -12.41 -1.78 4.29
C LYS A 42 -12.17 -0.40 3.65
N ARG A 43 -11.21 -0.30 2.74
CA ARG A 43 -10.93 0.95 2.03
C ARG A 43 -12.00 1.29 1.01
N ALA A 44 -12.59 0.27 0.37
CA ALA A 44 -13.63 0.45 -0.64
C ALA A 44 -14.98 0.91 -0.04
N GLU A 45 -15.19 0.77 1.26
CA GLU A 45 -16.35 1.33 1.97
C GLU A 45 -16.35 2.86 2.02
N VAL A 46 -15.17 3.48 2.01
CA VAL A 46 -15.00 4.94 2.25
C VAL A 46 -14.35 5.68 1.09
N ALA A 47 -13.82 4.99 0.08
CA ALA A 47 -13.16 5.62 -1.07
C ALA A 47 -13.47 4.85 -2.37
N GLY A 48 -13.66 5.57 -3.47
CA GLY A 48 -13.80 4.99 -4.80
C GLY A 48 -12.46 4.45 -5.32
N PHE A 49 -12.49 3.36 -6.06
CA PHE A 49 -11.34 2.79 -6.75
C PHE A 49 -11.60 2.67 -8.24
N THR A 50 -10.60 3.00 -9.04
CA THR A 50 -10.59 2.73 -10.49
C THR A 50 -10.48 1.22 -10.75
N ALA A 51 -10.54 0.83 -12.02
CA ALA A 51 -10.10 -0.50 -12.43
C ALA A 51 -8.65 -0.74 -12.01
N THR A 52 -8.32 -1.99 -11.68
CA THR A 52 -6.95 -2.37 -11.31
C THR A 52 -6.02 -2.20 -12.51
N TYR A 53 -5.07 -1.30 -12.40
CA TYR A 53 -4.07 -1.05 -13.46
C TYR A 53 -2.73 -1.76 -13.21
N TYR A 54 -2.49 -2.28 -12.01
CA TYR A 54 -1.26 -2.98 -11.65
C TYR A 54 -1.52 -4.05 -10.57
N LYS A 55 -0.83 -5.19 -10.67
CA LYS A 55 -0.84 -6.26 -9.67
C LYS A 55 0.58 -6.53 -9.20
N TYR A 56 0.78 -6.73 -7.91
CA TYR A 56 2.06 -7.09 -7.31
C TYR A 56 1.88 -8.14 -6.22
N ALA A 57 2.96 -8.84 -5.91
CA ALA A 57 3.01 -9.75 -4.78
C ALA A 57 3.80 -9.12 -3.63
N THR A 58 3.34 -9.36 -2.41
CA THR A 58 4.09 -9.03 -1.20
C THR A 58 4.99 -10.20 -0.86
N VAL A 59 6.27 -9.95 -0.69
CA VAL A 59 7.26 -10.94 -0.27
C VAL A 59 8.02 -10.42 0.94
N PRO A 60 8.39 -11.28 1.91
CA PRO A 60 9.20 -10.88 3.04
C PRO A 60 10.64 -10.56 2.58
N LEU A 61 11.21 -9.50 3.14
CA LEU A 61 12.63 -9.17 2.97
C LEU A 61 13.40 -9.72 4.16
N VAL A 62 14.39 -10.55 3.91
CA VAL A 62 15.23 -11.17 4.94
C VAL A 62 16.72 -11.02 4.60
N LEU A 63 17.58 -11.12 5.60
CA LEU A 63 19.01 -11.17 5.37
C LEU A 63 19.37 -12.40 4.53
N LYS A 64 20.27 -12.26 3.56
CA LYS A 64 20.69 -13.34 2.64
C LYS A 64 21.14 -14.60 3.38
N LYS A 65 21.84 -14.46 4.52
CA LYS A 65 22.25 -15.59 5.37
C LYS A 65 21.08 -16.35 6.00
N ASN A 66 19.89 -15.74 6.10
CA ASN A 66 18.68 -16.29 6.72
C ASN A 66 17.69 -16.88 5.70
N LEU A 67 17.99 -16.83 4.39
CA LEU A 67 17.08 -17.33 3.35
C LEU A 67 16.60 -18.77 3.59
N LYS A 68 17.51 -19.66 4.00
CA LYS A 68 17.15 -21.07 4.30
C LYS A 68 16.24 -21.19 5.52
N LYS A 69 16.45 -20.33 6.55
CA LYS A 69 15.64 -20.31 7.77
C LYS A 69 14.22 -19.81 7.50
N PHE A 70 14.06 -18.84 6.60
CA PHE A 70 12.80 -18.19 6.29
C PHE A 70 12.35 -18.45 4.83
N SER A 71 12.39 -19.72 4.44
CA SER A 71 12.07 -20.13 3.06
C SER A 71 10.58 -20.34 2.79
N THR A 72 9.75 -20.41 3.83
CA THR A 72 8.30 -20.60 3.73
C THR A 72 7.55 -19.62 4.62
N TRP A 73 6.28 -19.42 4.38
CA TRP A 73 5.41 -18.57 5.20
C TRP A 73 5.27 -19.11 6.63
N GLU A 74 5.21 -20.44 6.79
CA GLU A 74 5.11 -21.11 8.08
C GLU A 74 6.34 -20.83 8.95
N SER A 75 7.52 -20.71 8.33
CA SER A 75 8.76 -20.40 9.06
C SER A 75 8.78 -18.96 9.62
N LEU A 76 7.95 -18.08 9.07
CA LEU A 76 7.76 -16.70 9.56
C LEU A 76 6.67 -16.61 10.61
N ASN A 77 5.65 -17.47 10.56
CA ASN A 77 4.55 -17.49 11.51
C ASN A 77 4.95 -18.21 12.80
N ASN A 78 5.86 -17.61 13.54
CA ASN A 78 6.45 -18.15 14.76
C ASN A 78 6.63 -17.04 15.80
N SER A 79 6.30 -17.29 17.05
CA SER A 79 6.37 -16.33 18.16
C SER A 79 7.77 -15.76 18.43
N SER A 80 8.83 -16.43 17.96
CA SER A 80 10.22 -15.95 18.06
C SER A 80 10.65 -15.03 16.91
N VAL A 81 9.79 -14.83 15.91
CA VAL A 81 10.06 -13.98 14.75
C VAL A 81 9.44 -12.61 14.93
N THR A 82 10.23 -11.57 14.81
CA THR A 82 9.74 -10.19 14.80
C THR A 82 9.64 -9.69 13.36
N ILE A 83 8.45 -9.30 12.96
CA ILE A 83 8.16 -8.75 11.63
C ILE A 83 8.00 -7.24 11.75
N ALA A 84 8.69 -6.49 10.88
CA ALA A 84 8.50 -5.05 10.74
C ALA A 84 7.69 -4.76 9.48
N THR A 85 6.70 -3.90 9.61
CA THR A 85 5.84 -3.45 8.51
C THR A 85 5.49 -1.98 8.67
N THR A 86 5.02 -1.35 7.58
CA THR A 86 4.59 0.05 7.61
C THR A 86 3.15 0.15 8.10
N LEU A 87 2.91 0.97 9.10
CA LEU A 87 1.58 1.19 9.68
C LEU A 87 0.58 1.69 8.63
N GLY A 88 -0.62 1.15 8.63
CA GLY A 88 -1.72 1.51 7.73
C GLY A 88 -1.61 0.89 6.33
N THR A 89 -0.70 -0.06 6.13
CA THR A 89 -0.55 -0.77 4.85
C THR A 89 -1.31 -2.08 4.82
N SER A 90 -1.58 -2.59 3.61
CA SER A 90 -2.14 -3.94 3.43
C SER A 90 -1.16 -5.05 3.84
N GLN A 91 0.13 -4.74 3.96
CA GLN A 91 1.14 -5.65 4.47
C GLN A 91 1.00 -5.84 5.98
N GLU A 92 0.70 -4.76 6.73
CA GLU A 92 0.39 -4.85 8.16
C GLU A 92 -0.86 -5.69 8.42
N GLU A 93 -1.91 -5.53 7.62
CA GLU A 93 -3.16 -6.30 7.74
C GLU A 93 -2.95 -7.82 7.53
N LYS A 94 -1.84 -8.23 6.90
CA LYS A 94 -1.52 -9.62 6.58
C LYS A 94 -0.41 -10.23 7.43
N ALA A 95 0.31 -9.40 8.16
CA ALA A 95 1.39 -9.84 9.05
C ALA A 95 0.84 -10.33 10.39
#